data_df67f5f72cd30dd9a15f8c0a2f8a9303
#
_entry.id   df67f5f72cd30dd9a15f8c0a2f8a9303
#
_cell.length_a   1.000
_cell.length_b   1.000
_cell.length_c   1.000
_cell.angle_alpha   90.00
_cell.angle_beta   90.00
_cell.angle_gamma   90.00
#
_symmetry.space_group_name_H-M   'P 1'
#
loop_
_entity.id
_entity.type
_entity.pdbx_description
1 polymer ?
#
loop_
_entity_poly.entity_id
_entity_poly.type
_entity_poly.pdbx_seq_one_letter_code
_entity_poly.pdbx_strand_id
1 'polypeptide(L)'
;QCEDSYYRARTRPCLQYQLQRCAGPCVEGLVTKEEYSQQVQYARLFLKGKNKQVIDSLVGKMEQASVDLRFEAAARYRDQIGALNKVQEQQWVSGNQQEMDVFGFAYRNGIAVIQCMFIRDNKLLGSKSFYPKVPAQSSDAEVFQSFVLQFYLAGNKITPQQIVIPCELEEQTAIEEMLSKQAERKVQFYKGVRDEKRRYLDLANTNAEIALESRQSHQKSVFARYIELEKILEFEQPIQRMECFDISHTSGQQTVASCVVFNREGPYKTDYRRYNIEGITPGDDYAAMAQALARRYRDVKDESKIPDILFIDGGKGQLAQAEAYFDDWKQDKKPLLIGVAKGSSRKAGLETLIMAGSHAT
;
A
#
# COMPACT_ATOMS: atom_id res chain seq x y z
N GLN A 1 -2.22 -15.65 -30.45
CA GLN A 1 -2.24 -15.42 -31.91
C GLN A 1 -3.23 -16.40 -32.51
N CYS A 2 -4.17 -15.88 -33.28
CA CYS A 2 -5.20 -16.69 -33.94
C CYS A 2 -4.85 -16.81 -35.41
N GLU A 3 -5.11 -17.98 -36.00
CA GLU A 3 -5.11 -18.15 -37.44
C GLU A 3 -6.27 -17.37 -38.06
N ASP A 4 -6.14 -16.90 -39.31
CA ASP A 4 -7.12 -16.04 -39.95
C ASP A 4 -8.50 -16.69 -40.08
N SER A 5 -8.56 -17.99 -40.24
CA SER A 5 -9.82 -18.76 -40.27
C SER A 5 -10.54 -18.69 -38.91
N TYR A 6 -9.80 -18.82 -37.82
CA TYR A 6 -10.32 -18.73 -36.46
C TYR A 6 -10.75 -17.32 -36.09
N TYR A 7 -10.01 -16.30 -36.57
CA TYR A 7 -10.32 -14.90 -36.34
C TYR A 7 -11.64 -14.50 -36.99
N ARG A 8 -11.88 -14.94 -38.23
CA ARG A 8 -13.08 -14.58 -39.00
C ARG A 8 -14.35 -15.33 -38.57
N ALA A 9 -14.22 -16.52 -37.99
CA ALA A 9 -15.36 -17.37 -37.66
C ALA A 9 -15.88 -17.18 -36.21
N ARG A 10 -15.23 -16.37 -35.39
CA ARG A 10 -15.60 -16.22 -33.97
C ARG A 10 -16.71 -15.25 -33.72
N THR A 11 -17.72 -15.72 -32.98
CA THR A 11 -18.87 -14.92 -32.51
C THR A 11 -18.88 -14.77 -30.98
N ARG A 12 -18.00 -15.53 -30.24
CA ARG A 12 -17.94 -15.52 -28.77
C ARG A 12 -16.50 -15.36 -28.26
N PRO A 13 -16.29 -14.70 -27.11
CA PRO A 13 -14.97 -14.58 -26.48
C PRO A 13 -14.33 -15.95 -26.22
N CYS A 14 -13.03 -16.05 -26.48
CA CYS A 14 -12.26 -17.26 -26.22
C CYS A 14 -11.57 -17.20 -24.85
N LEU A 15 -10.96 -18.33 -24.45
CA LEU A 15 -10.22 -18.43 -23.19
C LEU A 15 -9.13 -17.35 -23.06
N GLN A 16 -8.44 -16.97 -24.15
CA GLN A 16 -7.43 -15.91 -24.12
C GLN A 16 -8.01 -14.54 -23.74
N TYR A 17 -9.23 -14.26 -24.15
CA TYR A 17 -9.95 -13.06 -23.71
C TYR A 17 -10.33 -13.15 -22.24
N GLN A 18 -10.87 -14.30 -21.80
CA GLN A 18 -11.23 -14.51 -20.39
C GLN A 18 -10.01 -14.42 -19.44
N LEU A 19 -8.86 -14.88 -19.89
CA LEU A 19 -7.58 -14.77 -19.19
C LEU A 19 -6.92 -13.38 -19.32
N GLN A 20 -7.64 -12.41 -19.94
CA GLN A 20 -7.14 -11.03 -20.17
C GLN A 20 -5.83 -10.95 -20.98
N ARG A 21 -5.53 -11.98 -21.78
CA ARG A 21 -4.36 -12.03 -22.67
C ARG A 21 -4.63 -11.52 -24.08
N CYS A 22 -5.87 -11.21 -24.38
CA CYS A 22 -6.32 -10.72 -25.67
C CYS A 22 -7.50 -9.77 -25.49
N ALA A 23 -7.54 -8.66 -26.24
CA ALA A 23 -8.65 -7.70 -26.21
C ALA A 23 -9.91 -8.19 -26.96
N GLY A 24 -9.86 -9.33 -27.64
CA GLY A 24 -11.00 -9.92 -28.36
C GLY A 24 -11.38 -9.22 -29.65
N PRO A 25 -10.44 -8.76 -30.53
CA PRO A 25 -10.77 -8.00 -31.71
C PRO A 25 -11.52 -8.80 -32.80
N CYS A 26 -11.65 -10.12 -32.59
CA CYS A 26 -12.42 -11.04 -33.45
C CYS A 26 -13.92 -11.10 -33.10
N VAL A 27 -14.35 -10.47 -32.02
CA VAL A 27 -15.74 -10.44 -31.57
C VAL A 27 -16.23 -8.99 -31.60
N GLU A 28 -17.27 -8.72 -32.33
CA GLU A 28 -17.85 -7.39 -32.47
C GLU A 28 -18.32 -6.84 -31.11
N GLY A 29 -18.03 -5.56 -30.84
CA GLY A 29 -18.46 -4.86 -29.64
C GLY A 29 -17.54 -5.03 -28.41
N LEU A 30 -16.50 -5.88 -28.45
CA LEU A 30 -15.58 -6.05 -27.30
C LEU A 30 -14.46 -4.99 -27.25
N VAL A 31 -13.96 -4.57 -28.39
CA VAL A 31 -12.92 -3.55 -28.50
C VAL A 31 -13.12 -2.78 -29.83
N THR A 32 -12.94 -1.46 -29.77
CA THR A 32 -13.01 -0.65 -31.00
C THR A 32 -11.73 -0.82 -31.84
N LYS A 33 -11.80 -0.49 -33.11
CA LYS A 33 -10.64 -0.55 -34.01
C LYS A 33 -9.52 0.40 -33.55
N GLU A 34 -9.91 1.56 -33.05
CA GLU A 34 -9.00 2.60 -32.51
C GLU A 34 -8.29 2.11 -31.27
N GLU A 35 -9.02 1.55 -30.30
CA GLU A 35 -8.45 0.99 -29.07
C GLU A 35 -7.48 -0.15 -29.35
N TYR A 36 -7.87 -1.05 -30.27
CA TYR A 36 -6.99 -2.16 -30.65
C TYR A 36 -5.74 -1.67 -31.38
N SER A 37 -5.87 -0.71 -32.30
CA SER A 37 -4.74 -0.09 -33.00
C SER A 37 -3.76 0.54 -32.00
N GLN A 38 -4.26 1.20 -30.95
CA GLN A 38 -3.43 1.79 -29.91
C GLN A 38 -2.66 0.72 -29.11
N GLN A 39 -3.29 -0.42 -28.79
CA GLN A 39 -2.61 -1.53 -28.13
C GLN A 39 -1.48 -2.11 -29.01
N VAL A 40 -1.73 -2.24 -30.31
CA VAL A 40 -0.69 -2.65 -31.27
C VAL A 40 0.47 -1.65 -31.33
N GLN A 41 0.15 -0.34 -31.27
CA GLN A 41 1.18 0.70 -31.23
C GLN A 41 2.03 0.62 -29.96
N TYR A 42 1.43 0.39 -28.80
CA TYR A 42 2.17 0.18 -27.55
C TYR A 42 3.08 -1.04 -27.63
N ALA A 43 2.60 -2.16 -28.16
CA ALA A 43 3.44 -3.35 -28.38
C ALA A 43 4.64 -3.05 -29.31
N ARG A 44 4.41 -2.29 -30.41
CA ARG A 44 5.50 -1.86 -31.31
C ARG A 44 6.51 -0.95 -30.64
N LEU A 45 6.07 0.01 -29.79
CA LEU A 45 6.95 0.90 -29.04
C LEU A 45 7.77 0.11 -28.03
N PHE A 46 7.15 -0.83 -27.32
CA PHE A 46 7.81 -1.73 -26.39
C PHE A 46 8.92 -2.54 -27.08
N LEU A 47 8.63 -3.20 -28.20
CA LEU A 47 9.60 -3.98 -28.95
C LEU A 47 10.73 -3.12 -29.55
N LYS A 48 10.52 -1.83 -29.76
CA LYS A 48 11.54 -0.86 -30.18
C LYS A 48 12.34 -0.26 -29.01
N GLY A 49 12.13 -0.73 -27.78
CA GLY A 49 12.78 -0.20 -26.58
C GLY A 49 12.31 1.19 -26.12
N LYS A 50 11.24 1.72 -26.71
CA LYS A 50 10.66 3.04 -26.36
C LYS A 50 9.68 2.94 -25.20
N ASN A 51 10.06 2.21 -24.17
CA ASN A 51 9.16 1.86 -23.04
C ASN A 51 8.69 3.08 -22.24
N LYS A 52 9.54 4.12 -22.13
CA LYS A 52 9.17 5.36 -21.43
C LYS A 52 7.93 6.00 -22.04
N GLN A 53 7.85 6.07 -23.38
CA GLN A 53 6.71 6.64 -24.07
C GLN A 53 5.40 5.87 -23.81
N VAL A 54 5.49 4.54 -23.65
CA VAL A 54 4.33 3.70 -23.31
C VAL A 54 3.89 3.96 -21.88
N ILE A 55 4.84 4.01 -20.95
CA ILE A 55 4.57 4.28 -19.52
C ILE A 55 3.95 5.65 -19.34
N ASP A 56 4.53 6.72 -19.91
CA ASP A 56 4.00 8.08 -19.83
C ASP A 56 2.55 8.17 -20.36
N SER A 57 2.25 7.47 -21.45
CA SER A 57 0.89 7.40 -22.00
C SER A 57 -0.08 6.64 -21.08
N LEU A 58 0.36 5.55 -20.44
CA LEU A 58 -0.45 4.79 -19.48
C LEU A 58 -0.70 5.56 -18.18
N VAL A 59 0.30 6.35 -17.72
CA VAL A 59 0.15 7.24 -16.56
C VAL A 59 -0.93 8.28 -16.82
N GLY A 60 -0.89 8.96 -17.98
CA GLY A 60 -1.92 9.93 -18.33
C GLY A 60 -3.33 9.31 -18.39
N LYS A 61 -3.46 8.07 -18.90
CA LYS A 61 -4.75 7.36 -18.92
C LYS A 61 -5.20 6.95 -17.50
N MET A 62 -4.27 6.56 -16.65
CA MET A 62 -4.56 6.22 -15.25
C MET A 62 -5.09 7.43 -14.50
N GLU A 63 -4.42 8.58 -14.64
CA GLU A 63 -4.84 9.84 -14.03
C GLU A 63 -6.21 10.28 -14.51
N GLN A 64 -6.44 10.25 -15.84
CA GLN A 64 -7.76 10.59 -16.40
C GLN A 64 -8.86 9.66 -15.91
N ALA A 65 -8.60 8.35 -15.86
CA ALA A 65 -9.57 7.39 -15.34
C ALA A 65 -9.87 7.62 -13.84
N SER A 66 -8.88 8.09 -13.09
CA SER A 66 -9.05 8.46 -11.67
C SER A 66 -9.90 9.71 -11.52
N VAL A 67 -9.67 10.74 -12.33
CA VAL A 67 -10.48 11.96 -12.37
C VAL A 67 -11.95 11.66 -12.74
N ASP A 68 -12.15 10.76 -13.72
CA ASP A 68 -13.47 10.30 -14.15
C ASP A 68 -14.13 9.31 -13.16
N LEU A 69 -13.53 9.06 -11.98
CA LEU A 69 -13.99 8.11 -10.96
C LEU A 69 -14.10 6.65 -11.45
N ARG A 70 -13.41 6.31 -12.56
CA ARG A 70 -13.35 4.96 -13.13
C ARG A 70 -12.20 4.16 -12.50
N PHE A 71 -12.30 3.87 -11.20
CA PHE A 71 -11.22 3.31 -10.39
C PHE A 71 -10.72 1.93 -10.86
N GLU A 72 -11.59 1.08 -11.39
CA GLU A 72 -11.20 -0.22 -11.96
C GLU A 72 -10.32 -0.06 -13.21
N ALA A 73 -10.62 0.96 -14.04
CA ALA A 73 -9.79 1.28 -15.20
C ALA A 73 -8.44 1.85 -14.78
N ALA A 74 -8.42 2.74 -13.79
CA ALA A 74 -7.19 3.28 -13.21
C ALA A 74 -6.32 2.19 -12.62
N ALA A 75 -6.91 1.24 -11.88
CA ALA A 75 -6.19 0.09 -11.31
C ALA A 75 -5.56 -0.79 -12.40
N ARG A 76 -6.28 -1.06 -13.49
CA ARG A 76 -5.72 -1.81 -14.63
C ARG A 76 -4.51 -1.12 -15.26
N TYR A 77 -4.56 0.20 -15.45
CA TYR A 77 -3.41 0.95 -15.99
C TYR A 77 -2.23 0.92 -15.02
N ARG A 78 -2.46 1.09 -13.71
CA ARG A 78 -1.42 0.96 -12.68
C ARG A 78 -0.74 -0.40 -12.74
N ASP A 79 -1.50 -1.48 -12.85
CA ASP A 79 -0.98 -2.84 -12.87
C ASP A 79 -0.20 -3.11 -14.17
N GLN A 80 -0.62 -2.55 -15.30
CA GLN A 80 0.13 -2.57 -16.57
C GLN A 80 1.46 -1.83 -16.46
N ILE A 81 1.48 -0.63 -15.86
CA ILE A 81 2.70 0.14 -15.59
C ILE A 81 3.66 -0.69 -14.72
N GLY A 82 3.15 -1.28 -13.64
CA GLY A 82 3.94 -2.16 -12.77
C GLY A 82 4.54 -3.36 -13.51
N ALA A 83 3.76 -4.02 -14.38
CA ALA A 83 4.23 -5.13 -15.20
C ALA A 83 5.31 -4.69 -16.20
N LEU A 84 5.15 -3.55 -16.86
CA LEU A 84 6.15 -2.99 -17.79
C LEU A 84 7.45 -2.65 -17.08
N ASN A 85 7.39 -2.01 -15.92
CA ASN A 85 8.56 -1.69 -15.11
C ASN A 85 9.30 -2.97 -14.69
N LYS A 86 8.56 -4.01 -14.26
CA LYS A 86 9.14 -5.29 -13.88
C LYS A 86 9.85 -5.99 -15.04
N VAL A 87 9.32 -5.91 -16.27
CA VAL A 87 9.97 -6.45 -17.47
C VAL A 87 11.23 -5.64 -17.83
N GLN A 88 11.20 -4.32 -17.68
CA GLN A 88 12.39 -3.48 -17.87
C GLN A 88 13.49 -3.84 -16.88
N GLU A 89 13.15 -4.03 -15.61
CA GLU A 89 14.09 -4.46 -14.57
C GLU A 89 14.79 -5.78 -14.97
N GLN A 90 14.08 -6.71 -15.62
CA GLN A 90 14.64 -7.99 -16.06
C GLN A 90 15.55 -7.90 -17.31
N GLN A 91 15.39 -6.89 -18.17
CA GLN A 91 16.14 -6.76 -19.43
C GLN A 91 17.54 -6.11 -19.26
N TRP A 92 17.84 -5.53 -18.09
CA TRP A 92 19.08 -4.78 -17.85
C TRP A 92 20.23 -5.65 -17.30
N VAL A 93 20.07 -6.96 -17.22
CA VAL A 93 21.03 -7.86 -16.60
C VAL A 93 21.78 -8.69 -17.63
N SER A 94 22.90 -8.18 -18.12
CA SER A 94 23.95 -8.99 -18.78
C SER A 94 25.33 -8.40 -18.53
N GLY A 95 26.06 -9.00 -17.62
CA GLY A 95 27.43 -8.69 -17.24
C GLY A 95 27.97 -9.72 -16.26
N ASN A 96 29.27 -9.73 -15.94
CA ASN A 96 30.01 -10.70 -15.09
C ASN A 96 29.28 -11.01 -13.76
N GLN A 97 29.29 -12.27 -13.32
CA GLN A 97 28.65 -12.76 -12.09
C GLN A 97 28.90 -11.84 -10.88
N GLN A 98 27.96 -10.96 -10.58
CA GLN A 98 28.04 -10.04 -9.45
C GLN A 98 26.86 -10.23 -8.53
N GLU A 99 27.13 -10.36 -7.24
CA GLU A 99 26.14 -10.29 -6.19
C GLU A 99 26.24 -8.93 -5.52
N MET A 100 25.20 -8.10 -5.64
CA MET A 100 25.19 -6.79 -5.01
C MET A 100 23.78 -6.40 -4.52
N ASP A 101 23.77 -5.59 -3.48
CA ASP A 101 22.61 -4.80 -3.11
C ASP A 101 22.86 -3.34 -3.47
N VAL A 102 21.87 -2.70 -4.08
CA VAL A 102 21.97 -1.29 -4.47
C VAL A 102 20.91 -0.52 -3.72
N PHE A 103 21.36 0.47 -2.96
CA PHE A 103 20.45 1.35 -2.21
C PHE A 103 20.30 2.69 -2.92
N GLY A 104 19.05 3.09 -3.14
CA GLY A 104 18.67 4.46 -3.44
C GLY A 104 18.07 5.12 -2.20
N PHE A 105 18.22 6.42 -2.08
CA PHE A 105 17.74 7.19 -0.95
C PHE A 105 17.10 8.49 -1.40
N ALA A 106 15.95 8.80 -0.83
CA ALA A 106 15.27 10.07 -1.00
C ALA A 106 14.75 10.56 0.36
N TYR A 107 14.95 11.84 0.66
CA TYR A 107 14.51 12.46 1.89
C TYR A 107 13.92 13.84 1.62
N ARG A 108 12.76 14.10 2.18
CA ARG A 108 12.10 15.42 2.08
C ARG A 108 11.05 15.58 3.16
N ASN A 109 11.07 16.73 3.84
CA ASN A 109 10.05 17.09 4.85
C ASN A 109 9.84 16.04 5.94
N GLY A 110 10.92 15.46 6.48
CA GLY A 110 10.84 14.46 7.55
C GLY A 110 10.44 13.05 7.08
N ILE A 111 10.27 12.83 5.79
CA ILE A 111 9.96 11.53 5.21
C ILE A 111 11.20 11.00 4.49
N ALA A 112 11.66 9.82 4.89
CA ALA A 112 12.74 9.10 4.23
C ALA A 112 12.19 7.89 3.49
N VAL A 113 12.72 7.64 2.31
CA VAL A 113 12.48 6.42 1.53
C VAL A 113 13.80 5.83 1.12
N ILE A 114 13.97 4.55 1.39
CA ILE A 114 15.14 3.79 0.97
C ILE A 114 14.67 2.67 0.05
N GLN A 115 15.15 2.72 -1.18
CA GLN A 115 14.90 1.69 -2.18
C GLN A 115 16.07 0.72 -2.21
N CYS A 116 15.82 -0.56 -1.97
CA CYS A 116 16.85 -1.60 -2.09
C CYS A 116 16.55 -2.47 -3.30
N MET A 117 17.53 -2.65 -4.16
CA MET A 117 17.51 -3.56 -5.31
C MET A 117 18.46 -4.72 -5.04
N PHE A 118 17.97 -5.96 -5.21
CA PHE A 118 18.72 -7.18 -4.94
C PHE A 118 19.20 -7.81 -6.25
N ILE A 119 20.48 -7.81 -6.48
CA ILE A 119 21.12 -8.38 -7.68
C ILE A 119 21.92 -9.60 -7.28
N ARG A 120 21.58 -10.76 -7.87
CA ARG A 120 22.26 -12.05 -7.66
C ARG A 120 22.45 -12.71 -9.00
N ASP A 121 23.63 -13.24 -9.25
CA ASP A 121 24.01 -13.83 -10.55
C ASP A 121 23.71 -12.91 -11.73
N ASN A 122 23.97 -11.62 -11.57
CA ASN A 122 23.65 -10.55 -12.54
C ASN A 122 22.15 -10.41 -12.88
N LYS A 123 21.27 -10.98 -12.08
CA LYS A 123 19.82 -10.84 -12.26
C LYS A 123 19.24 -10.01 -11.14
N LEU A 124 18.41 -9.05 -11.49
CA LEU A 124 17.59 -8.36 -10.51
C LEU A 124 16.53 -9.33 -9.97
N LEU A 125 16.72 -9.81 -8.75
CA LEU A 125 15.74 -10.69 -8.08
C LEU A 125 14.50 -9.94 -7.61
N GLY A 126 14.65 -8.66 -7.36
CA GLY A 126 13.53 -7.81 -6.92
C GLY A 126 14.01 -6.51 -6.31
N SER A 127 13.04 -5.66 -6.01
CA SER A 127 13.29 -4.40 -5.31
C SER A 127 12.28 -4.21 -4.18
N LYS A 128 12.66 -3.44 -3.16
CA LYS A 128 11.81 -3.16 -2.01
C LYS A 128 12.03 -1.75 -1.49
N SER A 129 10.93 -1.01 -1.30
CA SER A 129 10.95 0.29 -0.65
C SER A 129 10.75 0.14 0.85
N PHE A 130 11.52 0.90 1.61
CA PHE A 130 11.45 0.99 3.06
C PHE A 130 11.19 2.43 3.46
N TYR A 131 10.44 2.61 4.54
CA TYR A 131 10.02 3.91 5.06
C TYR A 131 10.46 4.00 6.54
N PRO A 132 11.75 4.25 6.80
CA PRO A 132 12.24 4.37 8.17
C PRO A 132 11.59 5.56 8.88
N LYS A 133 11.39 5.44 10.19
CA LYS A 133 11.03 6.58 11.02
C LYS A 133 12.23 7.49 11.17
N VAL A 134 12.04 8.75 10.91
CA VAL A 134 13.09 9.75 11.03
C VAL A 134 12.95 10.44 12.39
N PRO A 135 13.93 10.32 13.30
CA PRO A 135 13.95 11.10 14.53
C PRO A 135 14.06 12.61 14.23
N ALA A 136 13.50 13.43 15.10
CA ALA A 136 13.66 14.87 14.98
C ALA A 136 15.16 15.23 15.03
N GLN A 137 15.60 16.13 14.14
CA GLN A 137 16.99 16.62 14.04
C GLN A 137 18.03 15.63 13.51
N SER A 138 17.63 14.46 12.94
CA SER A 138 18.59 13.56 12.28
C SER A 138 18.94 14.08 10.89
N SER A 139 20.22 13.97 10.54
CA SER A 139 20.69 14.22 9.18
C SER A 139 20.33 13.07 8.23
N ASP A 140 20.30 13.35 6.93
CA ASP A 140 20.03 12.35 5.88
C ASP A 140 21.01 11.17 5.96
N ALA A 141 22.29 11.46 6.22
CA ALA A 141 23.34 10.45 6.33
C ALA A 141 23.13 9.54 7.55
N GLU A 142 22.78 10.08 8.71
CA GLU A 142 22.49 9.31 9.94
C GLU A 142 21.27 8.39 9.74
N VAL A 143 20.22 8.88 9.10
CA VAL A 143 19.03 8.07 8.80
C VAL A 143 19.38 6.90 7.89
N PHE A 144 20.14 7.17 6.82
CA PHE A 144 20.55 6.15 5.88
C PHE A 144 21.47 5.11 6.54
N GLN A 145 22.49 5.55 7.29
CA GLN A 145 23.43 4.67 7.99
C GLN A 145 22.73 3.79 9.02
N SER A 146 21.88 4.36 9.87
CA SER A 146 21.10 3.62 10.85
C SER A 146 20.22 2.56 10.20
N PHE A 147 19.62 2.88 9.07
CA PHE A 147 18.83 1.91 8.31
C PHE A 147 19.71 0.77 7.78
N VAL A 148 20.86 1.07 7.16
CA VAL A 148 21.75 0.04 6.58
C VAL A 148 22.24 -0.92 7.67
N LEU A 149 22.62 -0.38 8.84
CA LEU A 149 23.01 -1.19 9.98
C LEU A 149 21.89 -2.10 10.45
N GLN A 150 20.69 -1.56 10.70
CA GLN A 150 19.54 -2.37 11.08
C GLN A 150 19.18 -3.41 10.02
N PHE A 151 19.27 -3.05 8.75
CA PHE A 151 18.91 -3.92 7.63
C PHE A 151 19.73 -5.20 7.60
N TYR A 152 21.04 -5.11 7.83
CA TYR A 152 21.92 -6.27 7.80
C TYR A 152 22.10 -6.96 9.16
N LEU A 153 22.03 -6.21 10.28
CA LEU A 153 22.25 -6.78 11.60
C LEU A 153 20.99 -7.43 12.22
N ALA A 154 19.80 -6.89 11.93
CA ALA A 154 18.56 -7.33 12.57
C ALA A 154 17.91 -8.57 11.95
N GLY A 155 18.48 -9.22 10.94
CA GLY A 155 17.82 -10.32 10.26
C GLY A 155 18.77 -11.34 9.64
N ASN A 156 18.29 -12.57 9.45
CA ASN A 156 18.92 -13.66 8.69
C ASN A 156 18.96 -13.32 7.18
N LYS A 157 19.54 -12.18 6.80
CA LYS A 157 19.69 -11.79 5.40
C LYS A 157 21.07 -12.17 4.90
N ILE A 158 21.09 -12.67 3.67
CA ILE A 158 22.35 -12.95 2.99
C ILE A 158 22.96 -11.60 2.61
N THR A 159 24.07 -11.23 3.25
CA THR A 159 24.81 -10.00 2.95
C THR A 159 25.65 -10.22 1.68
N PRO A 160 25.50 -9.45 0.59
CA PRO A 160 26.26 -9.61 -0.63
C PRO A 160 27.71 -9.13 -0.44
N GLN A 161 28.59 -9.48 -1.36
CA GLN A 161 29.96 -8.98 -1.35
C GLN A 161 30.05 -7.48 -1.66
N GLN A 162 29.11 -6.95 -2.41
CA GLN A 162 29.11 -5.57 -2.87
C GLN A 162 27.80 -4.88 -2.44
N ILE A 163 27.94 -3.71 -1.87
CA ILE A 163 26.82 -2.87 -1.48
C ILE A 163 27.05 -1.49 -2.09
N VAL A 164 26.17 -1.10 -3.02
CA VAL A 164 26.24 0.22 -3.67
C VAL A 164 25.35 1.19 -2.89
N ILE A 165 25.92 2.33 -2.52
CA ILE A 165 25.27 3.32 -1.65
C ILE A 165 25.27 4.72 -2.28
N PRO A 166 24.24 5.56 -2.03
CA PRO A 166 24.13 6.90 -2.59
C PRO A 166 24.99 7.93 -1.88
N CYS A 167 25.26 7.74 -0.58
CA CYS A 167 26.01 8.68 0.26
C CYS A 167 27.06 7.96 1.10
N GLU A 168 27.96 8.73 1.69
CA GLU A 168 29.01 8.25 2.58
C GLU A 168 28.41 7.77 3.90
N LEU A 169 28.99 6.72 4.45
CA LEU A 169 28.70 6.26 5.81
C LEU A 169 29.81 6.72 6.73
N GLU A 170 29.47 7.18 7.91
CA GLU A 170 30.45 7.38 8.98
C GLU A 170 31.01 6.02 9.40
N GLU A 171 32.31 5.96 9.71
CA GLU A 171 32.99 4.72 10.10
C GLU A 171 32.78 3.54 9.12
N GLN A 172 32.68 3.83 7.81
CA GLN A 172 32.41 2.82 6.77
C GLN A 172 33.30 1.58 6.92
N THR A 173 34.60 1.77 7.19
CA THR A 173 35.56 0.67 7.33
C THR A 173 35.19 -0.27 8.50
N ALA A 174 34.78 0.26 9.64
CA ALA A 174 34.34 -0.54 10.79
C ALA A 174 33.07 -1.34 10.46
N ILE A 175 32.15 -0.73 9.72
CA ILE A 175 30.91 -1.39 9.27
C ILE A 175 31.25 -2.53 8.30
N GLU A 176 32.16 -2.32 7.34
CA GLU A 176 32.62 -3.34 6.39
C GLU A 176 33.27 -4.53 7.11
N GLU A 177 34.13 -4.28 8.08
CA GLU A 177 34.76 -5.32 8.90
C GLU A 177 33.73 -6.14 9.69
N MET A 178 32.78 -5.47 10.32
CA MET A 178 31.72 -6.12 11.09
C MET A 178 30.82 -6.99 10.19
N LEU A 179 30.38 -6.47 9.04
CA LEU A 179 29.55 -7.21 8.09
C LEU A 179 30.33 -8.35 7.44
N SER A 180 31.62 -8.15 7.16
CA SER A 180 32.48 -9.20 6.60
C SER A 180 32.67 -10.36 7.58
N LYS A 181 32.83 -10.06 8.87
CA LYS A 181 32.91 -11.07 9.94
C LYS A 181 31.61 -11.85 10.09
N GLN A 182 30.47 -11.15 10.04
CA GLN A 182 29.16 -11.79 10.14
C GLN A 182 28.84 -12.66 8.91
N ALA A 183 29.21 -12.20 7.72
CA ALA A 183 28.94 -12.90 6.46
C ALA A 183 29.96 -13.99 6.12
N GLU A 184 31.05 -14.12 6.91
CA GLU A 184 32.21 -15.01 6.67
C GLU A 184 32.84 -14.80 5.27
N ARG A 185 32.68 -13.59 4.73
CA ARG A 185 33.22 -13.19 3.41
C ARG A 185 33.42 -11.67 3.35
N LYS A 186 34.31 -11.23 2.44
CA LYS A 186 34.58 -9.81 2.28
C LYS A 186 33.34 -9.07 1.79
N VAL A 187 32.91 -8.03 2.52
CA VAL A 187 31.83 -7.12 2.18
C VAL A 187 32.42 -5.73 1.97
N GLN A 188 32.03 -5.04 0.89
CA GLN A 188 32.53 -3.71 0.59
C GLN A 188 31.38 -2.78 0.14
N PHE A 189 31.42 -1.54 0.63
CA PHE A 189 30.54 -0.48 0.14
C PHE A 189 31.17 0.26 -1.03
N TYR A 190 30.36 0.59 -2.01
CA TYR A 190 30.75 1.30 -3.21
C TYR A 190 29.94 2.59 -3.34
N LYS A 191 30.62 3.73 -3.32
CA LYS A 191 30.11 5.05 -3.60
C LYS A 191 30.74 5.59 -4.88
N GLY A 192 30.09 6.53 -5.56
CA GLY A 192 30.67 7.17 -6.76
C GLY A 192 30.92 6.21 -7.92
N VAL A 193 30.10 5.18 -8.03
CA VAL A 193 30.21 4.09 -9.01
C VAL A 193 30.05 4.59 -10.45
N ARG A 194 30.62 3.82 -11.41
CA ARG A 194 30.54 4.07 -12.85
C ARG A 194 29.80 2.95 -13.57
N ASP A 195 29.55 3.13 -14.85
CA ASP A 195 28.98 2.14 -15.76
C ASP A 195 27.68 1.50 -15.24
N GLU A 196 27.63 0.19 -15.20
CA GLU A 196 26.44 -0.58 -14.81
C GLU A 196 26.00 -0.30 -13.37
N LYS A 197 26.91 -0.24 -12.41
CA LYS A 197 26.60 0.08 -11.02
C LYS A 197 25.99 1.48 -10.88
N ARG A 198 26.44 2.43 -11.68
CA ARG A 198 25.88 3.79 -11.72
C ARG A 198 24.44 3.78 -12.19
N ARG A 199 24.15 2.98 -13.23
CA ARG A 199 22.79 2.84 -13.75
C ARG A 199 21.82 2.25 -12.71
N TYR A 200 22.27 1.22 -11.98
CA TYR A 200 21.46 0.66 -10.89
C TYR A 200 21.25 1.66 -9.75
N LEU A 201 22.27 2.44 -9.40
CA LEU A 201 22.17 3.46 -8.37
C LEU A 201 21.19 4.58 -8.78
N ASP A 202 21.29 5.05 -10.01
CA ASP A 202 20.40 6.07 -10.56
C ASP A 202 18.95 5.56 -10.62
N LEU A 203 18.72 4.31 -11.00
CA LEU A 203 17.41 3.66 -10.98
C LEU A 203 16.88 3.54 -9.55
N ALA A 204 17.69 3.10 -8.60
CA ALA A 204 17.31 2.99 -7.21
C ALA A 204 16.93 4.36 -6.61
N ASN A 205 17.70 5.41 -6.90
CA ASN A 205 17.39 6.78 -6.47
C ASN A 205 16.10 7.29 -7.11
N THR A 206 15.90 7.08 -8.41
CA THR A 206 14.66 7.45 -9.10
C THR A 206 13.46 6.76 -8.48
N ASN A 207 13.56 5.48 -8.19
CA ASN A 207 12.48 4.73 -7.55
C ASN A 207 12.21 5.22 -6.12
N ALA A 208 13.25 5.61 -5.37
CA ALA A 208 13.11 6.21 -4.05
C ALA A 208 12.36 7.56 -4.12
N GLU A 209 12.71 8.42 -5.09
CA GLU A 209 12.00 9.70 -5.30
C GLU A 209 10.54 9.51 -5.68
N ILE A 210 10.23 8.61 -6.62
CA ILE A 210 8.84 8.28 -7.00
C ILE A 210 8.05 7.76 -5.79
N ALA A 211 8.64 6.89 -4.99
CA ALA A 211 8.00 6.36 -3.79
C ALA A 211 7.80 7.45 -2.72
N LEU A 212 8.73 8.39 -2.60
CA LEU A 212 8.61 9.55 -1.72
C LEU A 212 7.47 10.48 -2.14
N GLU A 213 7.39 10.83 -3.42
CA GLU A 213 6.31 11.65 -3.97
C GLU A 213 4.94 10.99 -3.77
N SER A 214 4.84 9.70 -4.05
CA SER A 214 3.63 8.92 -3.81
C SER A 214 3.23 8.95 -2.33
N ARG A 215 4.19 8.79 -1.41
CA ARG A 215 3.95 8.85 0.04
C ARG A 215 3.46 10.21 0.48
N GLN A 216 4.10 11.29 0.00
CA GLN A 216 3.70 12.67 0.30
C GLN A 216 2.30 13.00 -0.23
N SER A 217 2.00 12.59 -1.47
CA SER A 217 0.67 12.78 -2.06
C SER A 217 -0.41 12.03 -1.28
N HIS A 218 -0.12 10.80 -0.86
CA HIS A 218 -1.03 10.03 -0.01
C HIS A 218 -1.27 10.71 1.33
N GLN A 219 -0.22 11.20 2.02
CA GLN A 219 -0.37 11.92 3.29
C GLN A 219 -1.19 13.20 3.13
N LYS A 220 -0.94 13.99 2.09
CA LYS A 220 -1.73 15.19 1.79
C LYS A 220 -3.21 14.84 1.56
N SER A 221 -3.48 13.78 0.81
CA SER A 221 -4.85 13.31 0.56
C SER A 221 -5.54 12.84 1.85
N VAL A 222 -4.85 12.08 2.70
CA VAL A 222 -5.38 11.66 4.01
C VAL A 222 -5.68 12.87 4.87
N PHE A 223 -4.74 13.81 4.98
CA PHE A 223 -4.91 15.03 5.77
C PHE A 223 -6.10 15.87 5.29
N ALA A 224 -6.24 16.06 3.97
CA ALA A 224 -7.38 16.79 3.41
C ALA A 224 -8.72 16.14 3.74
N ARG A 225 -8.80 14.80 3.72
CA ARG A 225 -10.01 14.07 4.12
C ARG A 225 -10.35 14.24 5.59
N TYR A 226 -9.33 14.29 6.47
CA TYR A 226 -9.56 14.59 7.89
C TYR A 226 -10.15 15.98 8.09
N ILE A 227 -9.59 17.00 7.44
CA ILE A 227 -10.10 18.38 7.50
C ILE A 227 -11.57 18.45 7.01
N GLU A 228 -11.84 17.77 5.90
CA GLU A 228 -13.20 17.75 5.36
C GLU A 228 -14.18 17.03 6.31
N LEU A 229 -13.77 15.92 6.89
CA LEU A 229 -14.56 15.18 7.87
C LEU A 229 -14.81 16.01 9.13
N GLU A 230 -13.78 16.68 9.66
CA GLU A 230 -13.89 17.60 10.80
C GLU A 230 -14.91 18.72 10.53
N LYS A 231 -14.88 19.28 9.32
CA LYS A 231 -15.81 20.32 8.90
C LYS A 231 -17.25 19.79 8.79
N ILE A 232 -17.45 18.62 8.18
CA ILE A 232 -18.78 18.03 7.99
C ILE A 232 -19.43 17.64 9.33
N LEU A 233 -18.60 17.11 10.25
CA LEU A 233 -19.06 16.67 11.57
C LEU A 233 -18.97 17.76 12.63
N GLU A 234 -18.61 19.00 12.27
CA GLU A 234 -18.50 20.18 13.15
C GLU A 234 -17.61 19.92 14.38
N PHE A 235 -16.48 19.22 14.18
CA PHE A 235 -15.53 19.00 15.26
C PHE A 235 -14.80 20.29 15.63
N GLU A 236 -14.85 20.68 16.91
CA GLU A 236 -14.11 21.84 17.43
C GLU A 236 -12.61 21.61 17.53
N GLN A 237 -12.20 20.37 17.80
CA GLN A 237 -10.82 19.95 17.92
C GLN A 237 -10.43 19.01 16.79
N PRO A 238 -9.15 19.04 16.34
CA PRO A 238 -8.69 18.15 15.29
C PRO A 238 -8.83 16.67 15.66
N ILE A 239 -9.45 15.87 14.81
CA ILE A 239 -9.57 14.42 14.96
C ILE A 239 -8.16 13.81 14.93
N GLN A 240 -7.75 13.12 15.99
CA GLN A 240 -6.43 12.47 16.10
C GLN A 240 -6.53 10.96 15.83
N ARG A 241 -7.65 10.34 16.23
CA ARG A 241 -7.81 8.89 16.18
C ARG A 241 -9.21 8.49 15.77
N MET A 242 -9.30 7.59 14.81
CA MET A 242 -10.54 6.91 14.44
C MET A 242 -10.36 5.40 14.54
N GLU A 243 -11.40 4.70 15.01
CA GLU A 243 -11.43 3.24 15.03
C GLU A 243 -12.65 2.74 14.27
N CYS A 244 -12.56 1.58 13.64
CA CYS A 244 -13.69 0.92 13.00
C CYS A 244 -13.76 -0.53 13.41
N PHE A 245 -14.92 -0.98 13.83
CA PHE A 245 -15.23 -2.36 14.16
C PHE A 245 -16.04 -3.02 13.04
N ASP A 246 -15.62 -4.24 12.69
CA ASP A 246 -16.32 -5.14 11.77
C ASP A 246 -16.48 -6.52 12.43
N ILE A 247 -17.66 -7.11 12.30
CA ILE A 247 -17.94 -8.48 12.72
C ILE A 247 -17.99 -9.38 11.50
N SER A 248 -17.15 -10.40 11.50
CA SER A 248 -17.05 -11.36 10.40
C SER A 248 -17.25 -12.79 10.89
N HIS A 249 -18.00 -13.57 10.12
CA HIS A 249 -18.22 -14.99 10.37
C HIS A 249 -17.39 -15.82 9.38
N THR A 250 -16.48 -16.64 9.88
CA THR A 250 -15.77 -17.62 9.04
C THR A 250 -16.65 -18.84 8.88
N SER A 251 -16.85 -19.30 7.65
CA SER A 251 -17.72 -20.41 7.24
C SER A 251 -17.88 -21.48 8.31
N GLY A 252 -18.92 -21.34 9.12
CA GLY A 252 -19.47 -22.40 9.94
C GLY A 252 -19.39 -22.29 11.45
N GLN A 253 -18.39 -21.66 12.12
CA GLN A 253 -18.35 -21.73 13.60
C GLN A 253 -17.54 -20.68 14.37
N GLN A 254 -16.79 -19.80 13.75
CA GLN A 254 -16.00 -18.81 14.53
C GLN A 254 -16.35 -17.39 14.14
N THR A 255 -16.93 -16.68 15.10
CA THR A 255 -17.18 -15.23 14.97
C THR A 255 -15.91 -14.49 15.38
N VAL A 256 -15.50 -13.56 14.56
CA VAL A 256 -14.31 -12.73 14.76
C VAL A 256 -14.69 -11.26 14.63
N ALA A 257 -14.30 -10.47 15.60
CA ALA A 257 -14.37 -9.02 15.50
C ALA A 257 -12.99 -8.46 15.14
N SER A 258 -12.93 -7.53 14.21
CA SER A 258 -11.74 -6.78 13.88
C SER A 258 -11.90 -5.31 14.25
N CYS A 259 -10.82 -4.73 14.77
CA CYS A 259 -10.71 -3.30 15.04
C CYS A 259 -9.55 -2.75 14.23
N VAL A 260 -9.83 -1.86 13.29
CA VAL A 260 -8.83 -1.11 12.55
C VAL A 260 -8.75 0.31 13.10
N VAL A 261 -7.53 0.86 13.08
CA VAL A 261 -7.23 2.16 13.68
C VAL A 261 -6.61 3.07 12.63
N PHE A 262 -7.06 4.31 12.61
CA PHE A 262 -6.52 5.36 11.75
C PHE A 262 -6.12 6.57 12.58
N ASN A 263 -5.03 7.20 12.18
CA ASN A 263 -4.60 8.50 12.67
C ASN A 263 -4.38 9.46 11.47
N ARG A 264 -3.94 10.67 11.71
CA ARG A 264 -3.68 11.68 10.64
C ARG A 264 -2.64 11.27 9.60
N GLU A 265 -1.82 10.27 9.89
CA GLU A 265 -0.85 9.70 8.95
C GLU A 265 -1.43 8.56 8.11
N GLY A 266 -2.66 8.11 8.43
CA GLY A 266 -3.34 7.02 7.78
C GLY A 266 -3.53 5.78 8.67
N PRO A 267 -3.54 4.56 8.11
CA PRO A 267 -3.76 3.33 8.87
C PRO A 267 -2.67 3.09 9.94
N TYR A 268 -3.06 3.05 11.22
CA TYR A 268 -2.18 2.81 12.34
C TYR A 268 -2.18 1.34 12.75
N LYS A 269 -1.49 0.51 11.97
CA LYS A 269 -1.51 -0.97 12.05
C LYS A 269 -1.02 -1.53 13.39
N THR A 270 -0.21 -0.80 14.15
CA THR A 270 0.29 -1.21 15.46
C THR A 270 -0.83 -1.44 16.46
N ASP A 271 -1.93 -0.69 16.32
CA ASP A 271 -3.08 -0.74 17.21
C ASP A 271 -4.25 -1.57 16.66
N TYR A 272 -4.11 -2.18 15.49
CA TYR A 272 -5.10 -3.12 14.98
C TYR A 272 -5.26 -4.28 15.94
N ARG A 273 -6.50 -4.70 16.16
CA ARG A 273 -6.81 -5.85 17.02
C ARG A 273 -7.81 -6.77 16.33
N ARG A 274 -7.66 -8.02 16.64
CA ARG A 274 -8.59 -9.08 16.26
C ARG A 274 -9.02 -9.82 17.53
N TYR A 275 -10.33 -10.03 17.65
CA TYR A 275 -10.93 -10.67 18.80
C TYR A 275 -11.68 -11.93 18.34
N ASN A 276 -11.28 -13.09 18.83
CA ASN A 276 -12.09 -14.29 18.72
C ASN A 276 -13.25 -14.15 19.69
N ILE A 277 -14.46 -14.23 19.18
CA ILE A 277 -15.67 -14.11 19.96
C ILE A 277 -16.15 -15.48 20.39
N GLU A 278 -16.42 -15.66 21.66
CA GLU A 278 -16.78 -16.95 22.26
C GLU A 278 -18.01 -16.81 23.16
N GLY A 279 -18.78 -17.91 23.32
CA GLY A 279 -19.90 -17.94 24.26
C GLY A 279 -21.13 -17.15 23.83
N ILE A 280 -21.28 -16.90 22.53
CA ILE A 280 -22.47 -16.27 21.95
C ILE A 280 -23.22 -17.25 21.06
N THR A 281 -24.49 -16.97 20.80
CA THR A 281 -25.25 -17.71 19.79
C THR A 281 -24.65 -17.47 18.40
N PRO A 282 -24.44 -18.52 17.58
CA PRO A 282 -23.95 -18.34 16.22
C PRO A 282 -24.81 -17.36 15.41
N GLY A 283 -24.18 -16.34 14.83
CA GLY A 283 -24.86 -15.30 14.06
C GLY A 283 -25.41 -14.12 14.90
N ASP A 284 -25.15 -14.08 16.19
CA ASP A 284 -25.51 -12.95 17.04
C ASP A 284 -24.44 -11.83 16.95
N ASP A 285 -24.56 -11.00 15.93
CA ASP A 285 -23.66 -9.85 15.70
C ASP A 285 -23.73 -8.82 16.83
N TYR A 286 -24.85 -8.73 17.53
CA TYR A 286 -25.04 -7.77 18.61
C TYR A 286 -24.23 -8.17 19.84
N ALA A 287 -24.33 -9.42 20.26
CA ALA A 287 -23.52 -9.94 21.36
C ALA A 287 -22.03 -9.94 21.00
N ALA A 288 -21.69 -10.21 19.74
CA ALA A 288 -20.31 -10.14 19.24
C ALA A 288 -19.74 -8.73 19.34
N MET A 289 -20.48 -7.73 18.92
CA MET A 289 -20.09 -6.32 19.01
C MET A 289 -19.90 -5.88 20.46
N ALA A 290 -20.87 -6.15 21.32
CA ALA A 290 -20.79 -5.83 22.74
C ALA A 290 -19.55 -6.45 23.41
N GLN A 291 -19.26 -7.73 23.13
CA GLN A 291 -18.07 -8.41 23.65
C GLN A 291 -16.75 -7.79 23.12
N ALA A 292 -16.70 -7.44 21.83
CA ALA A 292 -15.52 -6.82 21.23
C ALA A 292 -15.22 -5.44 21.82
N LEU A 293 -16.21 -4.61 21.97
CA LEU A 293 -16.11 -3.28 22.58
C LEU A 293 -15.65 -3.38 24.04
N ALA A 294 -16.27 -4.27 24.83
CA ALA A 294 -15.87 -4.51 26.21
C ALA A 294 -14.40 -4.94 26.32
N ARG A 295 -13.93 -5.82 25.43
CA ARG A 295 -12.51 -6.27 25.41
C ARG A 295 -11.56 -5.19 24.94
N ARG A 296 -12.00 -4.28 24.09
CA ARG A 296 -11.18 -3.18 23.59
C ARG A 296 -10.95 -2.11 24.62
N TYR A 297 -12.02 -1.71 25.33
CA TYR A 297 -12.03 -0.47 26.09
C TYR A 297 -12.06 -0.68 27.62
N ARG A 298 -12.29 -1.91 28.12
CA ARG A 298 -12.40 -2.19 29.57
C ARG A 298 -11.27 -1.62 30.42
N ASP A 299 -10.03 -1.74 29.94
CA ASP A 299 -8.85 -1.39 30.71
C ASP A 299 -8.09 -0.18 30.14
N VAL A 300 -8.71 0.59 29.25
CA VAL A 300 -8.10 1.78 28.65
C VAL A 300 -8.09 2.90 29.65
N LYS A 301 -6.89 3.26 30.11
CA LYS A 301 -6.64 4.41 31.01
C LYS A 301 -6.02 5.60 30.29
N ASP A 302 -5.45 5.36 29.12
CA ASP A 302 -4.78 6.35 28.29
C ASP A 302 -5.77 6.94 27.30
N GLU A 303 -6.15 8.20 27.52
CA GLU A 303 -7.13 8.92 26.67
C GLU A 303 -6.69 9.00 25.20
N SER A 304 -5.39 8.95 24.92
CA SER A 304 -4.89 8.93 23.54
C SER A 304 -5.29 7.67 22.76
N LYS A 305 -5.68 6.61 23.47
CA LYS A 305 -6.19 5.35 22.90
C LYS A 305 -7.70 5.33 22.71
N ILE A 306 -8.41 6.34 23.24
CA ILE A 306 -9.84 6.52 23.01
C ILE A 306 -9.99 7.25 21.68
N PRO A 307 -10.73 6.70 20.71
CA PRO A 307 -10.92 7.38 19.42
C PRO A 307 -11.79 8.63 19.56
N ASP A 308 -11.61 9.58 18.66
CA ASP A 308 -12.51 10.71 18.52
C ASP A 308 -13.78 10.30 17.80
N ILE A 309 -13.64 9.36 16.84
CA ILE A 309 -14.76 8.74 16.12
C ILE A 309 -14.62 7.22 16.17
N LEU A 310 -15.71 6.55 16.49
CA LEU A 310 -15.85 5.10 16.43
C LEU A 310 -16.87 4.72 15.36
N PHE A 311 -16.37 4.12 14.29
CA PHE A 311 -17.20 3.56 13.23
C PHE A 311 -17.59 2.11 13.56
N ILE A 312 -18.84 1.78 13.32
CA ILE A 312 -19.40 0.43 13.42
C ILE A 312 -19.83 0.00 12.01
N ASP A 313 -19.13 -0.98 11.40
CA ASP A 313 -19.57 -1.55 10.10
C ASP A 313 -20.82 -2.40 10.32
N GLY A 314 -21.97 -1.72 10.35
CA GLY A 314 -23.25 -2.31 10.61
C GLY A 314 -24.39 -1.32 10.68
N GLY A 315 -25.61 -1.85 10.77
CA GLY A 315 -26.83 -1.04 10.88
C GLY A 315 -27.12 -0.55 12.29
N LYS A 316 -28.33 0.03 12.45
CA LYS A 316 -28.83 0.61 13.73
C LYS A 316 -28.69 -0.32 14.94
N GLY A 317 -28.89 -1.63 14.74
CA GLY A 317 -28.82 -2.59 15.85
C GLY A 317 -27.43 -2.82 16.41
N GLN A 318 -26.39 -2.86 15.54
CA GLN A 318 -24.99 -2.95 15.97
C GLN A 318 -24.50 -1.63 16.57
N LEU A 319 -24.93 -0.49 16.01
CA LEU A 319 -24.66 0.83 16.57
C LEU A 319 -25.25 0.96 17.99
N ALA A 320 -26.49 0.49 18.23
CA ALA A 320 -27.12 0.51 19.55
C ALA A 320 -26.32 -0.26 20.61
N GLN A 321 -25.58 -1.29 20.25
CA GLN A 321 -24.69 -1.98 21.19
C GLN A 321 -23.49 -1.10 21.61
N ALA A 322 -22.97 -0.30 20.69
CA ALA A 322 -21.94 0.68 21.01
C ALA A 322 -22.49 1.83 21.87
N GLU A 323 -23.69 2.33 21.56
CA GLU A 323 -24.37 3.33 22.38
C GLU A 323 -24.55 2.81 23.81
N ALA A 324 -25.11 1.63 23.99
CA ALA A 324 -25.31 1.01 25.31
C ALA A 324 -23.99 0.82 26.08
N TYR A 325 -22.91 0.45 25.41
CA TYR A 325 -21.59 0.33 26.03
C TYR A 325 -21.07 1.68 26.54
N PHE A 326 -21.18 2.73 25.73
CA PHE A 326 -20.69 4.06 26.06
C PHE A 326 -21.66 4.91 26.90
N ASP A 327 -22.88 4.46 27.16
CA ASP A 327 -23.79 5.12 28.11
C ASP A 327 -23.31 4.96 29.56
N ASP A 328 -22.72 3.82 29.89
CA ASP A 328 -22.09 3.57 31.20
C ASP A 328 -20.63 4.05 31.29
N TRP A 329 -20.14 4.77 30.26
CA TRP A 329 -18.74 5.19 30.15
C TRP A 329 -18.37 6.25 31.17
N LYS A 330 -17.32 5.99 31.95
CA LYS A 330 -16.94 6.82 33.13
C LYS A 330 -15.82 7.80 32.87
N GLN A 331 -15.24 7.81 31.64
CA GLN A 331 -14.14 8.71 31.30
C GLN A 331 -14.69 9.96 30.61
N ASP A 332 -13.97 11.08 30.73
CA ASP A 332 -14.38 12.38 30.19
C ASP A 332 -14.45 12.38 28.66
N LYS A 333 -13.47 11.71 28.03
CA LYS A 333 -13.47 11.56 26.56
C LYS A 333 -14.40 10.43 26.12
N LYS A 334 -15.44 10.75 25.35
CA LYS A 334 -16.38 9.81 24.71
C LYS A 334 -16.28 9.94 23.20
N PRO A 335 -16.17 8.83 22.43
CA PRO A 335 -16.12 8.89 20.97
C PRO A 335 -17.48 9.29 20.37
N LEU A 336 -17.44 9.97 19.23
CA LEU A 336 -18.61 10.09 18.37
C LEU A 336 -18.85 8.73 17.69
N LEU A 337 -20.04 8.16 17.88
CA LEU A 337 -20.41 6.85 17.34
C LEU A 337 -21.11 7.00 15.99
N ILE A 338 -20.62 6.30 14.97
CA ILE A 338 -21.19 6.32 13.61
C ILE A 338 -21.34 4.88 13.10
N GLY A 339 -22.59 4.50 12.81
CA GLY A 339 -22.89 3.26 12.09
C GLY A 339 -22.70 3.43 10.58
N VAL A 340 -22.10 2.44 9.94
CA VAL A 340 -21.93 2.39 8.49
C VAL A 340 -22.78 1.27 7.93
N ALA A 341 -23.98 1.61 7.49
CA ALA A 341 -24.92 0.64 6.94
C ALA A 341 -24.72 0.47 5.43
N LYS A 342 -24.63 -0.79 4.99
CA LYS A 342 -24.54 -1.11 3.57
C LYS A 342 -25.82 -0.71 2.84
N GLY A 343 -25.67 0.12 1.82
CA GLY A 343 -26.80 0.50 0.96
C GLY A 343 -27.38 -0.69 0.20
N SER A 344 -28.60 -0.54 -0.32
CA SER A 344 -29.33 -1.58 -1.05
C SER A 344 -28.56 -2.17 -2.24
N SER A 345 -27.69 -1.37 -2.87
CA SER A 345 -26.85 -1.78 -4.01
C SER A 345 -25.55 -2.48 -3.63
N ARG A 346 -25.17 -2.47 -2.35
CA ARG A 346 -23.86 -2.95 -1.82
C ARG A 346 -22.65 -2.42 -2.59
N LYS A 347 -22.76 -1.24 -3.21
CA LYS A 347 -21.65 -0.57 -3.90
C LYS A 347 -20.90 0.29 -2.90
N ALA A 348 -19.56 0.18 -2.90
CA ALA A 348 -18.69 1.02 -2.09
C ALA A 348 -18.89 2.51 -2.44
N GLY A 349 -18.98 3.35 -1.40
CA GLY A 349 -19.24 4.79 -1.53
C GLY A 349 -20.72 5.18 -1.55
N LEU A 350 -21.63 4.21 -1.40
CA LEU A 350 -23.08 4.42 -1.28
C LEU A 350 -23.63 3.88 0.07
N GLU A 351 -22.76 3.81 1.07
CA GLU A 351 -23.14 3.46 2.44
C GLU A 351 -23.94 4.59 3.07
N THR A 352 -24.84 4.23 3.98
CA THR A 352 -25.59 5.19 4.80
C THR A 352 -24.89 5.34 6.15
N LEU A 353 -24.51 6.55 6.50
CA LEU A 353 -23.96 6.87 7.81
C LEU A 353 -25.09 7.16 8.79
N ILE A 354 -25.07 6.53 9.94
CA ILE A 354 -26.06 6.66 11.01
C ILE A 354 -25.33 7.21 12.23
N MET A 355 -25.60 8.44 12.61
CA MET A 355 -25.04 9.03 13.83
C MET A 355 -25.82 8.57 15.06
N ALA A 356 -25.09 8.24 16.14
CA ALA A 356 -25.71 7.93 17.43
C ALA A 356 -26.53 9.13 17.93
N GLY A 357 -27.67 8.85 18.57
CA GLY A 357 -28.60 9.89 19.04
C GLY A 357 -29.43 10.57 17.96
N SER A 358 -29.18 10.34 16.67
CA SER A 358 -30.08 10.83 15.63
C SER A 358 -31.25 9.85 15.46
N HIS A 359 -32.34 10.12 16.15
CA HIS A 359 -33.64 9.54 15.81
C HIS A 359 -34.08 10.16 14.48
N ALA A 360 -33.61 9.58 13.35
CA ALA A 360 -34.18 9.92 12.06
C ALA A 360 -35.64 9.45 12.07
N THR A 361 -36.55 10.42 12.12
CA THR A 361 -37.96 10.27 11.76
C THR A 361 -38.09 9.90 10.29
#